data_49659a8f9718b364643d5e883a16927d
#
_entry.id   49659a8f9718b364643d5e883a16927d
#
_cell.length_a   1.000
_cell.length_b   1.000
_cell.length_c   1.000
_cell.angle_alpha   90.00
_cell.angle_beta   90.00
_cell.angle_gamma   90.00
#
_symmetry.space_group_name_H-M   'P 1'
#
loop_
_entity.id
_entity.type
_entity.pdbx_description
1 polymer ?
#
loop_
_entity_poly.entity_id
_entity_poly.type
_entity_poly.pdbx_seq_one_letter_code
_entity_poly.pdbx_strand_id
1 'polypeptide(L)'
;MPPVTIDGTNGITTPMYSGAISANAVTPSVNMKSRIINGAMVIDQRNAGASISVGSSPVYPVDRFQVRIAQGSGHTTQRSTTAPAGFINSVIVTVGTGASPTSGQVSIFNQQIEGFNVADLGWGTADAKTVTVSFWVRSSVTGTYSVAISNNGLDRSYVTNFTISSANTFEYKTVTIAGDTSGTWLKDNGVGMFMFVDLGSGTDREATAGSWGAGWKTRTSGSVQLAATSGATFYITGVQLEVGSTATSFDYRPYGTE
;
A
#
# COMPACT_ATOMS: atom_id res chain seq x y z
N MET A 1 -18.03 2.57 -47.21
CA MET A 1 -17.18 3.16 -46.15
C MET A 1 -15.96 3.74 -46.86
N PRO A 2 -15.61 5.01 -46.63
CA PRO A 2 -14.36 5.52 -47.13
C PRO A 2 -13.21 4.78 -46.42
N PRO A 3 -12.08 4.52 -47.10
CA PRO A 3 -10.95 3.79 -46.53
C PRO A 3 -10.33 4.60 -45.38
N VAL A 4 -9.91 3.90 -44.33
CA VAL A 4 -9.08 4.47 -43.27
C VAL A 4 -7.67 4.65 -43.84
N THR A 5 -7.19 5.88 -43.89
CA THR A 5 -5.81 6.17 -44.29
C THR A 5 -4.96 6.39 -43.05
N ILE A 6 -3.87 5.62 -42.94
CA ILE A 6 -2.86 5.82 -41.91
C ILE A 6 -1.64 6.40 -42.60
N ASP A 7 -1.27 7.63 -42.28
CA ASP A 7 0.01 8.19 -42.72
C ASP A 7 0.87 8.57 -41.50
N GLY A 8 2.18 8.47 -41.66
CA GLY A 8 3.13 8.70 -40.58
C GLY A 8 3.26 10.19 -40.16
N THR A 9 2.60 11.11 -40.87
CA THR A 9 2.67 12.55 -40.59
C THR A 9 1.42 13.06 -39.89
N ASN A 10 0.24 12.53 -40.24
CA ASN A 10 -1.06 13.06 -39.78
C ASN A 10 -1.86 12.05 -38.91
N GLY A 11 -1.34 10.86 -38.66
CA GLY A 11 -2.01 9.84 -37.87
C GLY A 11 -3.23 9.23 -38.59
N ILE A 12 -4.24 8.81 -37.82
CA ILE A 12 -5.46 8.21 -38.33
C ILE A 12 -6.48 9.31 -38.62
N THR A 13 -6.80 9.56 -39.91
CA THR A 13 -7.89 10.44 -40.32
C THR A 13 -9.09 9.62 -40.76
N THR A 14 -10.17 9.69 -40.02
CA THR A 14 -11.47 9.13 -40.44
C THR A 14 -12.56 10.20 -40.31
N PRO A 15 -13.56 10.23 -41.22
CA PRO A 15 -14.66 11.18 -41.15
C PRO A 15 -15.57 11.02 -39.90
N MET A 16 -15.38 9.96 -39.13
CA MET A 16 -16.21 9.65 -37.97
C MET A 16 -15.63 10.11 -36.63
N TYR A 17 -14.39 10.60 -36.59
CA TYR A 17 -13.79 11.14 -35.36
C TYR A 17 -13.54 12.62 -35.48
N SER A 18 -14.59 13.42 -35.15
CA SER A 18 -14.48 14.88 -35.07
C SER A 18 -13.93 15.40 -33.74
N GLY A 19 -13.43 14.51 -32.86
CA GLY A 19 -12.83 14.86 -31.58
C GLY A 19 -11.36 14.49 -31.56
N ALA A 20 -10.51 15.33 -30.96
CA ALA A 20 -9.13 14.96 -30.68
C ALA A 20 -9.11 13.73 -29.75
N ILE A 21 -8.60 12.62 -30.25
CA ILE A 21 -8.26 11.49 -29.37
C ILE A 21 -7.10 11.99 -28.51
N SER A 22 -7.35 12.26 -27.22
CA SER A 22 -6.27 12.63 -26.32
C SER A 22 -5.25 11.49 -26.30
N ALA A 23 -3.96 11.82 -26.23
CA ALA A 23 -2.89 10.83 -26.13
C ALA A 23 -3.14 9.80 -24.99
N ASN A 24 -3.91 10.16 -23.99
CA ASN A 24 -4.35 9.27 -22.90
C ASN A 24 -5.42 8.25 -23.31
N ALA A 25 -6.10 8.43 -24.47
CA ALA A 25 -7.13 7.49 -24.93
C ALA A 25 -6.55 6.35 -25.79
N VAL A 26 -5.30 6.45 -26.23
CA VAL A 26 -4.67 5.50 -27.17
C VAL A 26 -3.52 4.72 -26.55
N THR A 27 -3.11 5.02 -25.34
CA THR A 27 -2.18 4.15 -24.64
C THR A 27 -2.98 3.04 -23.97
N PRO A 28 -2.96 1.78 -24.50
CA PRO A 28 -3.14 0.66 -23.62
C PRO A 28 -2.01 0.82 -22.61
N SER A 29 -2.33 1.19 -21.37
CA SER A 29 -1.31 1.24 -20.33
C SER A 29 -0.88 -0.19 -20.00
N VAL A 30 0.02 -0.73 -20.81
CA VAL A 30 0.86 -1.86 -20.41
C VAL A 30 1.85 -1.43 -19.31
N ASN A 31 1.84 -0.16 -18.94
CA ASN A 31 2.60 0.33 -17.81
C ASN A 31 1.88 -0.11 -16.53
N MET A 32 2.54 -0.97 -15.79
CA MET A 32 2.13 -1.31 -14.43
C MET A 32 2.06 -0.01 -13.64
N LYS A 33 0.85 0.54 -13.55
CA LYS A 33 0.59 1.82 -12.88
C LYS A 33 0.86 1.71 -11.39
N SER A 34 0.41 0.60 -10.79
CA SER A 34 0.68 0.30 -9.39
C SER A 34 2.09 -0.27 -9.22
N ARG A 35 2.82 0.23 -8.22
CA ARG A 35 4.10 -0.32 -7.78
C ARG A 35 3.92 -1.48 -6.79
N ILE A 36 2.71 -1.64 -6.27
CA ILE A 36 2.33 -2.74 -5.39
C ILE A 36 2.11 -3.99 -6.23
N ILE A 37 2.63 -5.12 -5.77
CA ILE A 37 2.38 -6.46 -6.33
C ILE A 37 1.39 -7.17 -5.44
N ASN A 38 0.44 -7.92 -6.03
CA ASN A 38 -0.63 -8.64 -5.32
C ASN A 38 -1.54 -7.73 -4.48
N GLY A 39 -1.78 -6.50 -4.94
CA GLY A 39 -2.58 -5.52 -4.21
C GLY A 39 -4.03 -5.94 -3.97
N ALA A 40 -4.58 -6.83 -4.79
CA ALA A 40 -5.92 -7.42 -4.62
C ALA A 40 -5.95 -8.64 -3.69
N MET A 41 -4.82 -9.05 -3.11
CA MET A 41 -4.68 -10.17 -2.16
C MET A 41 -5.11 -11.53 -2.73
N VAL A 42 -4.92 -11.75 -4.03
CA VAL A 42 -5.38 -12.96 -4.71
C VAL A 42 -4.36 -14.09 -4.68
N ILE A 43 -3.06 -13.77 -4.66
CA ILE A 43 -1.97 -14.75 -4.69
C ILE A 43 -1.58 -15.12 -3.26
N ASP A 44 -1.76 -16.39 -2.93
CA ASP A 44 -1.38 -17.00 -1.66
C ASP A 44 -0.88 -18.42 -1.92
N GLN A 45 0.39 -18.51 -2.30
CA GLN A 45 1.04 -19.79 -2.66
C GLN A 45 1.53 -20.55 -1.42
N ARG A 46 1.65 -19.87 -0.27
CA ARG A 46 2.25 -20.43 0.93
C ARG A 46 1.23 -21.08 1.85
N ASN A 47 0.05 -20.46 1.98
CA ASN A 47 -0.91 -20.84 3.02
C ASN A 47 -2.23 -21.36 2.45
N ALA A 48 -2.50 -21.14 1.17
CA ALA A 48 -3.77 -21.52 0.52
C ALA A 48 -5.02 -21.02 1.29
N GLY A 49 -4.93 -19.83 1.90
CA GLY A 49 -5.99 -19.23 2.72
C GLY A 49 -6.02 -19.69 4.18
N ALA A 50 -5.12 -20.58 4.59
CA ALA A 50 -5.07 -21.03 5.98
C ALA A 50 -4.65 -19.90 6.93
N SER A 51 -5.18 -19.92 8.14
CA SER A 51 -4.80 -18.99 9.21
C SER A 51 -3.40 -19.34 9.74
N ILE A 52 -2.57 -18.33 9.89
CA ILE A 52 -1.21 -18.45 10.43
C ILE A 52 -1.05 -17.58 11.66
N SER A 53 -0.25 -18.04 12.62
CA SER A 53 0.07 -17.27 13.84
C SER A 53 0.99 -16.11 13.51
N VAL A 54 0.74 -14.97 14.16
CA VAL A 54 1.53 -13.73 14.04
C VAL A 54 2.25 -13.46 15.36
N GLY A 55 3.51 -13.09 15.28
CA GLY A 55 4.34 -12.69 16.41
C GLY A 55 5.30 -11.56 16.03
N SER A 56 6.40 -11.47 16.77
CA SER A 56 7.45 -10.47 16.53
C SER A 56 8.25 -10.69 15.24
N SER A 57 8.22 -11.88 14.66
CA SER A 57 8.79 -12.15 13.34
C SER A 57 7.75 -11.94 12.25
N PRO A 58 8.14 -11.38 11.08
CA PRO A 58 7.22 -11.18 9.97
C PRO A 58 6.71 -12.52 9.41
N VAL A 59 5.41 -12.59 9.11
CA VAL A 59 4.76 -13.70 8.41
C VAL A 59 4.04 -13.19 7.17
N TYR A 60 3.80 -14.06 6.19
CA TYR A 60 3.18 -13.69 4.91
C TYR A 60 1.79 -14.32 4.78
N PRO A 61 0.70 -13.58 5.08
CA PRO A 61 -0.67 -14.08 4.90
C PRO A 61 -1.04 -14.29 3.42
N VAL A 62 -0.45 -13.51 2.54
CA VAL A 62 -0.49 -13.62 1.08
C VAL A 62 0.90 -13.27 0.55
N ASP A 63 1.17 -13.64 -0.70
CA ASP A 63 2.46 -13.33 -1.30
C ASP A 63 2.70 -11.82 -1.34
N ARG A 64 3.95 -11.41 -1.11
CA ARG A 64 4.47 -10.03 -1.08
C ARG A 64 4.11 -9.21 0.15
N PHE A 65 3.04 -9.51 0.88
CA PHE A 65 2.65 -8.75 2.08
C PHE A 65 3.03 -9.48 3.37
N GLN A 66 3.53 -8.71 4.32
CA GLN A 66 3.95 -9.17 5.64
C GLN A 66 3.04 -8.59 6.73
N VAL A 67 2.86 -9.38 7.78
CA VAL A 67 2.26 -8.95 9.05
C VAL A 67 3.22 -9.29 10.18
N ARG A 68 3.33 -8.37 11.12
CA ARG A 68 4.12 -8.52 12.35
C ARG A 68 3.38 -7.83 13.48
N ILE A 69 3.27 -8.50 14.65
CA ILE A 69 2.73 -7.93 15.89
C ILE A 69 3.66 -8.35 17.03
N ALA A 70 4.31 -7.35 17.65
CA ALA A 70 5.38 -7.61 18.64
C ALA A 70 4.87 -7.71 20.08
N GLN A 71 3.69 -7.21 20.38
CA GLN A 71 3.07 -7.24 21.71
C GLN A 71 1.87 -8.19 21.77
N GLY A 72 1.52 -8.66 22.97
CA GLY A 72 0.40 -9.57 23.17
C GLY A 72 0.67 -11.00 22.71
N SER A 73 -0.38 -11.77 22.41
CA SER A 73 -0.25 -13.17 21.98
C SER A 73 -1.50 -13.69 21.28
N GLY A 74 -1.36 -14.84 20.59
CA GLY A 74 -2.48 -15.51 19.93
C GLY A 74 -3.05 -14.75 18.73
N HIS A 75 -2.26 -13.84 18.15
CA HIS A 75 -2.65 -13.13 16.94
C HIS A 75 -2.60 -14.06 15.74
N THR A 76 -3.50 -13.82 14.79
CA THR A 76 -3.55 -14.57 13.54
C THR A 76 -3.73 -13.66 12.33
N THR A 77 -3.33 -14.16 11.17
CA THR A 77 -3.59 -13.51 9.89
C THR A 77 -3.84 -14.56 8.81
N GLN A 78 -4.61 -14.19 7.79
CA GLN A 78 -4.89 -15.06 6.65
C GLN A 78 -5.42 -14.26 5.46
N ARG A 79 -5.47 -14.88 4.30
CA ARG A 79 -6.31 -14.43 3.20
C ARG A 79 -7.77 -14.72 3.55
N SER A 80 -8.63 -13.71 3.37
CA SER A 80 -10.06 -13.76 3.67
C SER A 80 -10.89 -13.50 2.42
N THR A 81 -12.04 -14.16 2.29
CA THR A 81 -13.03 -13.89 1.24
C THR A 81 -13.97 -12.72 1.60
N THR A 82 -13.85 -12.15 2.78
CA THR A 82 -14.56 -10.92 3.15
C THR A 82 -13.85 -9.73 2.49
N ALA A 83 -14.46 -9.16 1.46
CA ALA A 83 -13.88 -8.09 0.65
C ALA A 83 -14.94 -7.07 0.23
N PRO A 84 -14.57 -5.83 -0.14
CA PRO A 84 -15.50 -4.86 -0.69
C PRO A 84 -15.92 -5.24 -2.12
N ALA A 85 -16.99 -4.64 -2.62
CA ALA A 85 -17.42 -4.83 -4.01
C ALA A 85 -16.27 -4.54 -4.99
N GLY A 86 -16.11 -5.42 -5.98
CA GLY A 86 -15.02 -5.34 -6.95
C GLY A 86 -13.76 -6.12 -6.56
N PHE A 87 -13.67 -6.68 -5.34
CA PHE A 87 -12.56 -7.53 -4.89
C PHE A 87 -13.07 -8.89 -4.41
N ILE A 88 -12.25 -9.91 -4.58
CA ILE A 88 -12.56 -11.29 -4.17
C ILE A 88 -11.97 -11.58 -2.79
N ASN A 89 -10.81 -11.00 -2.49
CA ASN A 89 -10.04 -11.28 -1.29
C ASN A 89 -9.60 -10.00 -0.57
N SER A 90 -9.32 -10.15 0.72
CA SER A 90 -8.57 -9.24 1.55
C SER A 90 -7.60 -10.03 2.43
N VAL A 91 -6.67 -9.35 3.08
CA VAL A 91 -5.96 -9.90 4.25
C VAL A 91 -6.74 -9.51 5.50
N ILE A 92 -6.96 -10.47 6.40
CA ILE A 92 -7.43 -10.20 7.76
C ILE A 92 -6.29 -10.37 8.75
N VAL A 93 -6.21 -9.46 9.72
CA VAL A 93 -5.42 -9.59 10.95
C VAL A 93 -6.40 -9.66 12.11
N THR A 94 -6.26 -10.66 12.97
CA THR A 94 -7.06 -10.83 14.20
C THR A 94 -6.15 -10.75 15.42
N VAL A 95 -6.44 -9.83 16.30
CA VAL A 95 -5.72 -9.68 17.57
C VAL A 95 -6.27 -10.71 18.55
N GLY A 96 -5.41 -11.58 19.07
CA GLY A 96 -5.78 -12.50 20.17
C GLY A 96 -5.87 -11.75 21.49
N THR A 97 -4.92 -11.95 22.38
CA THR A 97 -4.78 -11.15 23.60
C THR A 97 -3.95 -9.92 23.29
N GLY A 98 -4.58 -8.75 23.29
CA GLY A 98 -3.95 -7.46 23.06
C GLY A 98 -3.09 -7.02 24.24
N ALA A 99 -2.07 -6.22 23.97
CA ALA A 99 -1.23 -5.57 24.97
C ALA A 99 -0.73 -4.22 24.45
N SER A 100 -0.54 -3.26 25.36
CA SER A 100 0.12 -1.99 25.01
C SER A 100 1.57 -2.25 24.63
N PRO A 101 2.08 -1.62 23.55
CA PRO A 101 3.46 -1.79 23.14
C PRO A 101 4.43 -1.11 24.10
N THR A 102 5.62 -1.68 24.26
CA THR A 102 6.79 -0.92 24.73
C THR A 102 7.28 0.00 23.62
N SER A 103 8.14 0.99 23.94
CA SER A 103 8.55 2.05 23.01
C SER A 103 9.12 1.52 21.69
N GLY A 104 9.94 0.47 21.72
CA GLY A 104 10.61 -0.09 20.55
C GLY A 104 9.82 -1.14 19.77
N GLN A 105 8.68 -1.62 20.27
CA GLN A 105 7.90 -2.66 19.61
C GLN A 105 7.27 -2.19 18.30
N VAL A 106 7.17 -3.13 17.34
CA VAL A 106 6.67 -2.86 15.98
C VAL A 106 5.53 -3.80 15.66
N SER A 107 4.38 -3.23 15.30
CA SER A 107 3.19 -3.96 14.85
C SER A 107 2.67 -3.31 13.58
N ILE A 108 2.84 -4.00 12.47
CA ILE A 108 2.64 -3.45 11.12
C ILE A 108 2.11 -4.50 10.15
N PHE A 109 1.41 -4.01 9.13
CA PHE A 109 1.21 -4.65 7.84
C PHE A 109 2.09 -3.92 6.82
N ASN A 110 2.83 -4.64 5.97
CA ASN A 110 3.75 -3.99 5.05
C ASN A 110 4.00 -4.76 3.75
N GLN A 111 4.44 -4.03 2.73
CA GLN A 111 5.08 -4.58 1.54
C GLN A 111 6.47 -3.96 1.35
N GLN A 112 7.40 -4.79 0.90
CA GLN A 112 8.71 -4.38 0.41
C GLN A 112 8.64 -4.31 -1.12
N ILE A 113 9.08 -3.18 -1.68
CA ILE A 113 9.06 -2.91 -3.11
C ILE A 113 10.51 -2.81 -3.58
N GLU A 114 10.86 -3.55 -4.63
CA GLU A 114 12.21 -3.56 -5.18
C GLU A 114 12.59 -2.20 -5.77
N GLY A 115 13.87 -1.86 -5.70
CA GLY A 115 14.42 -0.60 -6.21
C GLY A 115 14.14 -0.38 -7.69
N PHE A 116 14.20 -1.44 -8.51
CA PHE A 116 13.87 -1.33 -9.95
C PHE A 116 12.43 -0.87 -10.20
N ASN A 117 11.48 -1.23 -9.31
CA ASN A 117 10.07 -0.87 -9.46
C ASN A 117 9.75 0.57 -9.03
N VAL A 118 10.70 1.27 -8.41
CA VAL A 118 10.53 2.64 -7.90
C VAL A 118 11.63 3.60 -8.40
N ALA A 119 12.55 3.12 -9.23
CA ALA A 119 13.69 3.90 -9.71
C ALA A 119 13.26 5.17 -10.49
N ASP A 120 12.15 5.07 -11.25
CA ASP A 120 11.59 6.18 -12.02
C ASP A 120 10.92 7.27 -11.18
N LEU A 121 10.71 7.03 -9.89
CA LEU A 121 10.19 8.04 -8.95
C LEU A 121 11.20 9.17 -8.71
N GLY A 122 12.49 8.94 -8.99
CA GLY A 122 13.54 9.94 -8.81
C GLY A 122 13.80 10.33 -7.35
N TRP A 123 13.36 9.50 -6.39
CA TRP A 123 13.51 9.82 -4.96
C TRP A 123 14.98 9.85 -4.55
N GLY A 124 15.30 10.74 -3.62
CA GLY A 124 16.66 11.11 -3.26
C GLY A 124 17.26 12.21 -4.16
N THR A 125 16.45 12.80 -5.05
CA THR A 125 16.89 13.88 -5.96
C THR A 125 15.86 15.00 -6.02
N ALA A 126 16.22 16.13 -6.63
CA ALA A 126 15.30 17.25 -6.83
C ALA A 126 14.08 16.90 -7.70
N ASP A 127 14.17 15.85 -8.52
CA ASP A 127 13.10 15.38 -9.43
C ASP A 127 12.15 14.37 -8.77
N ALA A 128 12.18 14.25 -7.45
CA ALA A 128 11.38 13.31 -6.68
C ALA A 128 9.88 13.50 -6.93
N LYS A 129 9.23 12.46 -7.47
CA LYS A 129 7.82 12.49 -7.84
C LYS A 129 6.93 12.23 -6.63
N THR A 130 5.83 12.97 -6.56
CA THR A 130 4.72 12.67 -5.65
C THR A 130 4.08 11.33 -6.00
N VAL A 131 3.67 10.58 -4.99
CA VAL A 131 2.93 9.33 -5.15
C VAL A 131 1.63 9.38 -4.35
N THR A 132 0.67 8.56 -4.76
CA THR A 132 -0.57 8.33 -4.01
C THR A 132 -0.68 6.85 -3.67
N VAL A 133 -0.95 6.55 -2.40
CA VAL A 133 -1.33 5.23 -1.93
C VAL A 133 -2.84 5.19 -1.77
N SER A 134 -3.48 4.18 -2.32
CA SER A 134 -4.91 3.95 -2.15
C SER A 134 -5.18 2.51 -1.75
N PHE A 135 -6.23 2.28 -0.98
CA PHE A 135 -6.60 0.95 -0.49
C PHE A 135 -8.02 0.94 0.09
N TRP A 136 -8.60 -0.25 0.17
CA TRP A 136 -9.80 -0.52 0.95
C TRP A 136 -9.42 -1.10 2.30
N VAL A 137 -10.02 -0.58 3.36
CA VAL A 137 -9.74 -0.97 4.74
C VAL A 137 -11.04 -1.12 5.53
N ARG A 138 -11.04 -2.10 6.45
CA ARG A 138 -12.12 -2.32 7.42
C ARG A 138 -11.49 -2.68 8.76
N SER A 139 -11.96 -2.10 9.84
CA SER A 139 -11.53 -2.48 11.21
C SER A 139 -12.72 -2.53 12.16
N SER A 140 -12.61 -3.36 13.19
CA SER A 140 -13.54 -3.34 14.32
C SER A 140 -13.32 -2.14 15.24
N VAL A 141 -12.18 -1.47 15.16
CA VAL A 141 -11.82 -0.30 15.96
C VAL A 141 -11.78 0.92 15.03
N THR A 142 -12.61 1.92 15.31
CA THR A 142 -12.62 3.20 14.61
C THR A 142 -11.53 4.14 15.12
N GLY A 143 -11.16 5.13 14.33
CA GLY A 143 -10.20 6.16 14.72
C GLY A 143 -9.15 6.44 13.65
N THR A 144 -8.11 7.15 14.04
CA THR A 144 -7.01 7.54 13.16
C THR A 144 -5.95 6.45 13.12
N TYR A 145 -5.61 6.01 11.93
CA TYR A 145 -4.53 5.06 11.62
C TYR A 145 -3.44 5.76 10.83
N SER A 146 -2.28 5.14 10.71
CA SER A 146 -1.15 5.69 9.96
C SER A 146 -0.68 4.79 8.83
N VAL A 147 -0.33 5.41 7.70
CA VAL A 147 0.44 4.83 6.61
C VAL A 147 1.80 5.51 6.60
N ALA A 148 2.84 4.74 6.35
CA ALA A 148 4.18 5.28 6.21
C ALA A 148 4.91 4.68 5.01
N ILE A 149 5.83 5.46 4.46
CA ILE A 149 6.83 5.01 3.48
C ILE A 149 8.21 5.25 4.08
N SER A 150 9.11 4.28 3.90
CA SER A 150 10.50 4.41 4.30
C SER A 150 11.44 3.88 3.23
N ASN A 151 12.68 4.38 3.22
CA ASN A 151 13.74 3.84 2.39
C ASN A 151 14.29 2.52 2.96
N ASN A 152 15.20 1.86 2.22
CA ASN A 152 15.80 0.59 2.64
C ASN A 152 16.57 0.70 3.96
N GLY A 153 17.27 1.80 4.19
CA GLY A 153 18.03 2.01 5.43
C GLY A 153 17.17 2.22 6.67
N LEU A 154 15.86 2.43 6.50
CA LEU A 154 14.93 2.79 7.57
C LEU A 154 15.40 4.02 8.34
N ASP A 155 16.17 4.87 7.68
CA ASP A 155 16.70 6.11 8.23
C ASP A 155 15.93 7.36 7.75
N ARG A 156 15.00 7.17 6.79
CA ARG A 156 14.08 8.16 6.26
C ARG A 156 12.67 7.60 6.23
N SER A 157 11.71 8.35 6.78
CA SER A 157 10.29 7.96 6.77
C SER A 157 9.38 9.15 6.54
N TYR A 158 8.28 8.91 5.83
CA TYR A 158 7.13 9.82 5.74
C TYR A 158 5.94 9.12 6.38
N VAL A 159 5.33 9.74 7.36
CA VAL A 159 4.13 9.21 8.02
C VAL A 159 2.95 10.11 7.69
N THR A 160 1.82 9.53 7.36
CA THR A 160 0.56 10.23 7.16
C THR A 160 -0.60 9.42 7.72
N ASN A 161 -1.76 10.06 7.85
CA ASN A 161 -2.91 9.47 8.53
C ASN A 161 -4.10 9.23 7.59
N PHE A 162 -4.90 8.24 7.95
CA PHE A 162 -6.27 8.05 7.45
C PHE A 162 -7.19 7.71 8.62
N THR A 163 -8.50 7.95 8.45
CA THR A 163 -9.48 7.70 9.50
C THR A 163 -10.43 6.58 9.08
N ILE A 164 -10.65 5.61 9.96
CA ILE A 164 -11.75 4.64 9.85
C ILE A 164 -12.91 5.18 10.68
N SER A 165 -14.00 5.53 9.98
CA SER A 165 -15.15 6.23 10.57
C SER A 165 -16.22 5.28 11.08
N SER A 166 -16.35 4.10 10.44
CA SER A 166 -17.39 3.11 10.77
C SER A 166 -16.79 1.75 11.04
N ALA A 167 -17.01 1.23 12.24
CA ALA A 167 -16.55 -0.10 12.60
C ALA A 167 -17.16 -1.16 11.68
N ASN A 168 -16.35 -2.17 11.33
CA ASN A 168 -16.75 -3.31 10.52
C ASN A 168 -17.32 -2.97 9.14
N THR A 169 -16.97 -1.80 8.58
CA THR A 169 -17.38 -1.35 7.25
C THR A 169 -16.12 -1.12 6.39
N PHE A 170 -16.13 -1.59 5.13
CA PHE A 170 -15.06 -1.27 4.20
C PHE A 170 -15.15 0.18 3.75
N GLU A 171 -14.05 0.90 3.90
CA GLU A 171 -13.90 2.29 3.48
C GLU A 171 -12.72 2.39 2.51
N TYR A 172 -12.89 3.13 1.42
CA TYR A 172 -11.80 3.44 0.50
C TYR A 172 -11.01 4.63 1.04
N LYS A 173 -9.68 4.50 1.08
CA LYS A 173 -8.77 5.52 1.58
C LYS A 173 -7.72 5.87 0.54
N THR A 174 -7.34 7.13 0.53
CA THR A 174 -6.27 7.67 -0.30
C THR A 174 -5.37 8.55 0.54
N VAL A 175 -4.07 8.44 0.36
CA VAL A 175 -3.08 9.31 0.98
C VAL A 175 -2.05 9.72 -0.06
N THR A 176 -1.75 11.00 -0.15
CA THR A 176 -0.76 11.56 -1.07
C THR A 176 0.52 11.85 -0.31
N ILE A 177 1.65 11.46 -0.88
CA ILE A 177 2.97 11.55 -0.27
C ILE A 177 3.89 12.29 -1.25
N ALA A 178 4.40 13.43 -0.82
CA ALA A 178 5.40 14.17 -1.59
C ALA A 178 6.68 13.33 -1.74
N GLY A 179 7.31 13.38 -2.90
CA GLY A 179 8.56 12.68 -3.13
C GLY A 179 9.66 13.15 -2.18
N ASP A 180 10.52 12.24 -1.73
CA ASP A 180 11.67 12.60 -0.92
C ASP A 180 12.80 13.14 -1.81
N THR A 181 13.18 14.39 -1.60
CA THR A 181 14.28 15.02 -2.35
C THR A 181 15.65 14.73 -1.75
N SER A 182 15.73 13.94 -0.67
CA SER A 182 16.96 13.61 0.04
C SER A 182 17.00 12.15 0.47
N GLY A 183 18.11 11.72 1.09
CA GLY A 183 18.30 10.34 1.53
C GLY A 183 18.76 9.41 0.41
N THR A 184 19.03 8.16 0.77
CA THR A 184 19.47 7.11 -0.16
C THR A 184 18.31 6.18 -0.50
N TRP A 185 17.96 6.11 -1.78
CA TRP A 185 16.90 5.24 -2.30
C TRP A 185 17.51 4.26 -3.30
N LEU A 186 17.48 2.97 -2.97
CA LEU A 186 18.04 1.93 -3.84
C LEU A 186 17.24 1.81 -5.13
N LYS A 187 17.95 1.60 -6.24
CA LYS A 187 17.42 1.49 -7.60
C LYS A 187 17.86 0.19 -8.28
N ASP A 188 18.10 -0.83 -7.49
CA ASP A 188 18.54 -2.15 -7.89
C ASP A 188 17.52 -3.24 -7.53
N ASN A 189 17.92 -4.51 -7.47
CA ASN A 189 17.08 -5.64 -7.08
C ASN A 189 16.85 -5.74 -5.56
N GLY A 190 17.50 -4.90 -4.76
CA GLY A 190 17.24 -4.80 -3.32
C GLY A 190 15.94 -4.08 -3.02
N VAL A 191 15.64 -3.96 -1.74
CA VAL A 191 14.46 -3.19 -1.30
C VAL A 191 14.69 -1.72 -1.54
N GLY A 192 13.93 -1.12 -2.45
CA GLY A 192 13.98 0.33 -2.71
C GLY A 192 13.08 1.12 -1.77
N MET A 193 11.95 0.52 -1.39
CA MET A 193 10.93 1.20 -0.60
C MET A 193 10.16 0.22 0.28
N PHE A 194 9.82 0.64 1.48
CA PHE A 194 8.81 0.00 2.33
C PHE A 194 7.53 0.83 2.34
N MET A 195 6.39 0.16 2.24
CA MET A 195 5.08 0.72 2.56
C MET A 195 4.56 0.03 3.83
N PHE A 196 4.20 0.81 4.83
CA PHE A 196 3.67 0.32 6.12
C PHE A 196 2.25 0.83 6.36
N VAL A 197 1.42 -0.02 6.98
CA VAL A 197 0.24 0.39 7.73
C VAL A 197 0.48 0.00 9.18
N ASP A 198 0.42 0.97 10.09
CA ASP A 198 0.67 0.72 11.52
C ASP A 198 -0.53 0.06 12.17
N LEU A 199 -0.28 -0.97 12.96
CA LEU A 199 -1.26 -1.73 13.72
C LEU A 199 -1.12 -1.54 15.25
N GLY A 200 -0.30 -0.57 15.65
CA GLY A 200 -0.09 -0.25 17.05
C GLY A 200 1.36 -0.43 17.53
N SER A 201 2.31 0.14 16.79
CA SER A 201 3.72 0.18 17.19
C SER A 201 3.96 1.13 18.38
N GLY A 202 5.11 0.99 19.04
CA GLY A 202 5.52 1.80 20.18
C GLY A 202 5.96 3.23 19.81
N THR A 203 6.24 4.03 20.83
CA THR A 203 6.52 5.47 20.70
C THR A 203 7.80 5.81 19.93
N ASP A 204 8.78 4.90 19.87
CA ASP A 204 9.98 5.08 19.03
C ASP A 204 9.65 5.14 17.54
N ARG A 205 8.43 4.70 17.14
CA ARG A 205 7.93 4.71 15.77
C ARG A 205 7.08 5.94 15.44
N GLU A 206 6.94 6.88 16.36
CA GLU A 206 6.15 8.09 16.16
C GLU A 206 6.90 9.17 15.38
N ALA A 207 6.16 9.86 14.51
CA ALA A 207 6.60 11.06 13.80
C ALA A 207 5.42 12.02 13.61
N THR A 208 5.74 13.27 13.25
CA THR A 208 4.74 14.22 12.78
C THR A 208 4.24 13.80 11.39
N ALA A 209 2.93 13.87 11.19
CA ALA A 209 2.32 13.55 9.89
C ALA A 209 2.67 14.60 8.82
N GLY A 210 2.79 14.15 7.59
CA GLY A 210 2.84 15.03 6.41
C GLY A 210 4.23 15.57 6.05
N SER A 211 5.28 15.00 6.64
CA SER A 211 6.66 15.42 6.34
C SER A 211 7.66 14.28 6.40
N TRP A 212 8.71 14.37 5.59
CA TRP A 212 9.86 13.46 5.66
C TRP A 212 10.68 13.74 6.92
N GLY A 213 11.04 12.68 7.62
CA GLY A 213 11.84 12.74 8.84
C GLY A 213 12.86 11.62 8.93
N ALA A 214 13.78 11.74 9.89
CA ALA A 214 14.80 10.74 10.15
C ALA A 214 14.25 9.54 10.93
N GLY A 215 14.85 8.38 10.68
CA GLY A 215 14.61 7.13 11.41
C GLY A 215 13.41 6.34 10.90
N TRP A 216 13.27 5.14 11.43
CA TRP A 216 12.17 4.24 11.12
C TRP A 216 10.90 4.64 11.89
N LYS A 217 9.98 5.28 11.19
CA LYS A 217 8.72 5.80 11.74
C LYS A 217 7.54 5.19 10.97
N THR A 218 6.50 4.76 11.69
CA THR A 218 5.34 4.08 11.10
C THR A 218 4.00 4.69 11.50
N ARG A 219 3.97 5.55 12.53
CA ARG A 219 2.75 6.08 13.11
C ARG A 219 2.87 7.53 13.56
N THR A 220 1.73 8.16 13.81
CA THR A 220 1.65 9.42 14.53
C THR A 220 1.27 9.20 15.98
N SER A 221 1.59 10.14 16.85
CA SER A 221 1.09 10.16 18.23
C SER A 221 -0.44 10.17 18.22
N GLY A 222 -1.05 9.37 19.09
CA GLY A 222 -2.52 9.26 19.20
C GLY A 222 -3.18 8.39 18.11
N SER A 223 -2.45 7.79 17.17
CA SER A 223 -3.04 6.81 16.25
C SER A 223 -3.48 5.53 16.99
N VAL A 224 -4.47 4.84 16.42
CA VAL A 224 -5.07 3.63 17.01
C VAL A 224 -4.01 2.58 17.31
N GLN A 225 -4.07 2.01 18.50
CA GLN A 225 -3.27 0.87 18.96
C GLN A 225 -4.08 -0.42 18.75
N LEU A 226 -4.29 -0.85 17.51
CA LEU A 226 -5.11 -2.02 17.20
C LEU A 226 -4.65 -3.25 17.99
N ALA A 227 -3.35 -3.52 17.99
CA ALA A 227 -2.75 -4.67 18.66
C ALA A 227 -2.86 -4.63 20.20
N ALA A 228 -3.29 -3.52 20.78
CA ALA A 228 -3.63 -3.44 22.22
C ALA A 228 -5.06 -3.85 22.53
N THR A 229 -5.93 -4.01 21.53
CA THR A 229 -7.34 -4.32 21.70
C THR A 229 -7.62 -5.79 21.42
N SER A 230 -7.83 -6.60 22.45
CA SER A 230 -8.13 -8.03 22.32
C SER A 230 -9.37 -8.25 21.43
N GLY A 231 -9.29 -9.23 20.53
CA GLY A 231 -10.37 -9.57 19.59
C GLY A 231 -10.53 -8.57 18.43
N ALA A 232 -9.74 -7.50 18.35
CA ALA A 232 -9.82 -6.55 17.25
C ALA A 232 -9.46 -7.21 15.91
N THR A 233 -10.13 -6.74 14.84
CA THR A 233 -9.89 -7.20 13.47
C THR A 233 -9.55 -6.04 12.56
N PHE A 234 -8.67 -6.30 11.61
CA PHE A 234 -8.29 -5.36 10.56
C PHE A 234 -8.24 -6.08 9.21
N TYR A 235 -8.87 -5.50 8.20
CA TYR A 235 -8.89 -6.02 6.83
C TYR A 235 -8.34 -4.99 5.88
N ILE A 236 -7.60 -5.44 4.87
CA ILE A 236 -7.05 -4.57 3.82
C ILE A 236 -7.01 -5.29 2.47
N THR A 237 -7.35 -4.57 1.40
CA THR A 237 -7.25 -5.02 0.00
C THR A 237 -7.22 -3.83 -0.95
N GLY A 238 -7.03 -4.09 -2.25
CA GLY A 238 -7.01 -3.04 -3.26
C GLY A 238 -5.88 -2.04 -3.04
N VAL A 239 -4.75 -2.51 -2.51
CA VAL A 239 -3.59 -1.65 -2.22
C VAL A 239 -2.91 -1.28 -3.52
N GLN A 240 -2.79 0.01 -3.79
CA GLN A 240 -2.15 0.57 -4.97
C GLN A 240 -1.25 1.73 -4.58
N LEU A 241 -0.06 1.80 -5.16
CA LEU A 241 0.87 2.92 -5.08
C LEU A 241 1.16 3.38 -6.50
N GLU A 242 0.83 4.60 -6.82
CA GLU A 242 0.95 5.18 -8.16
C GLU A 242 1.57 6.57 -8.14
N VAL A 243 2.16 6.96 -9.27
CA VAL A 243 2.72 8.31 -9.46
C VAL A 243 1.58 9.32 -9.58
N GLY A 244 1.72 10.47 -8.95
CA GLY A 244 0.78 11.57 -8.99
C GLY A 244 0.10 11.83 -7.66
N SER A 245 -0.72 12.88 -7.62
CA SER A 245 -1.40 13.36 -6.41
C SER A 245 -2.86 12.91 -6.32
N THR A 246 -3.33 12.11 -7.27
CA THR A 246 -4.73 11.66 -7.34
C THR A 246 -4.77 10.15 -7.54
N ALA A 247 -5.52 9.46 -6.70
CA ALA A 247 -5.77 8.04 -6.87
C ALA A 247 -6.66 7.79 -8.09
N THR A 248 -6.29 6.80 -8.89
CA THR A 248 -7.09 6.32 -10.02
C THR A 248 -7.78 5.01 -9.67
N SER A 249 -8.62 4.46 -10.57
CA SER A 249 -9.22 3.15 -10.40
C SER A 249 -8.14 2.08 -10.20
N PHE A 250 -8.45 1.04 -9.39
CA PHE A 250 -7.51 -0.04 -9.12
C PHE A 250 -7.03 -0.71 -10.41
N ASP A 251 -5.72 -0.91 -10.53
CA ASP A 251 -5.06 -1.54 -11.66
C ASP A 251 -5.11 -3.05 -11.51
N TYR A 252 -6.23 -3.64 -11.98
CA TYR A 252 -6.37 -5.10 -12.01
C TYR A 252 -5.46 -5.69 -13.07
N ARG A 253 -4.50 -6.49 -12.62
CA ARG A 253 -3.62 -7.25 -13.51
C ARG A 253 -4.15 -8.67 -13.70
N PRO A 254 -3.97 -9.27 -14.89
CA PRO A 254 -4.22 -10.69 -15.06
C PRO A 254 -3.38 -11.51 -14.07
N TYR A 255 -3.96 -12.58 -13.50
CA TYR A 255 -3.31 -13.42 -12.48
C TYR A 255 -1.91 -13.91 -12.89
N GLY A 256 -1.68 -14.19 -14.16
CA GLY A 256 -0.37 -14.64 -14.66
C GLY A 256 0.66 -13.53 -14.87
N THR A 257 0.29 -12.26 -14.66
CA THR A 257 1.18 -11.08 -14.79
C THR A 257 1.49 -10.44 -13.43
N GLU A 258 0.75 -10.79 -12.40
CA GLU A 258 0.91 -10.32 -11.02
C GLU A 258 2.12 -10.99 -10.26
#